data_d98a66b71918a135add164d5cfd1422f
#
_entry.id   d98a66b71918a135add164d5cfd1422f
#
_cell.length_a   1.000
_cell.length_b   1.000
_cell.length_c   1.000
_cell.angle_alpha   90.00
_cell.angle_beta   90.00
_cell.angle_gamma   90.00
#
_symmetry.space_group_name_H-M   'P 1'
#
loop_
_entity.id
_entity.type
_entity.pdbx_description
1 polymer ?
#
loop_
_entity_poly.entity_id
_entity_poly.type
_entity_poly.pdbx_seq_one_letter_code
_entity_poly.pdbx_strand_id
1 'polypeptide(L)'
;MKTRLAITTVVFLTLVICSLPTTVLSSDEKNLPEIVIKVPVPAPQNSAFGVLGDMIKNRFAEITGGRAKVELFWSNSLVPLKDHYRALQAGIIDFAFVNTGITPGVFPLSELFQVPGIASIIAASNLAFMDLFDKYPQFEEQFSPKVKYIATCQFLLSDLHTVKPVRSLEDLKGMKIGCQTPESARAMELLGASASTIPWTDMYIQLERGVVDGVIAAWAIVNITHLHEIAKYHTLLRLSPGIAHWLFNRNTWNKFTPDEQEKFELLGPWLSNKTDWSVAVTSHDMRFKEITPENGQTTIELSPGDKAKIKKLFKPLWDEWVERMKSKGYPAEAILQDTLKWTEMYSYE
;
A
#
# COMPACT_ATOMS: atom_id res chain seq x y z
N MET A 1 -48.31 -65.24 33.69
CA MET A 1 -47.12 -65.06 34.54
C MET A 1 -46.02 -64.70 33.62
N LYS A 2 -45.65 -63.43 33.61
CA LYS A 2 -44.54 -62.86 32.71
C LYS A 2 -43.49 -62.30 33.65
N THR A 3 -42.34 -62.96 33.68
CA THR A 3 -41.14 -62.57 34.43
C THR A 3 -40.42 -61.50 33.65
N ARG A 4 -40.24 -60.30 34.21
CA ARG A 4 -39.43 -59.24 33.64
C ARG A 4 -38.01 -59.41 34.14
N LEU A 5 -37.08 -59.51 33.15
CA LEU A 5 -35.65 -59.51 33.37
C LEU A 5 -35.17 -58.07 33.33
N ALA A 6 -34.61 -57.57 34.42
CA ALA A 6 -33.99 -56.26 34.48
C ALA A 6 -32.51 -56.39 34.07
N ILE A 7 -32.16 -55.72 32.97
CA ILE A 7 -30.77 -55.61 32.53
C ILE A 7 -30.20 -54.29 33.07
N THR A 8 -29.27 -54.39 34.01
CA THR A 8 -28.54 -53.25 34.59
C THR A 8 -27.32 -52.97 33.69
N THR A 9 -27.40 -51.89 32.90
CA THR A 9 -26.28 -51.46 32.08
C THR A 9 -25.37 -50.57 32.93
N VAL A 10 -24.17 -51.05 33.22
CA VAL A 10 -23.11 -50.27 33.88
C VAL A 10 -22.37 -49.50 32.79
N VAL A 11 -22.55 -48.18 32.79
CA VAL A 11 -21.79 -47.27 31.90
C VAL A 11 -20.45 -46.95 32.57
N PHE A 12 -19.37 -47.49 32.05
CA PHE A 12 -18.03 -47.05 32.40
C PHE A 12 -17.73 -45.73 31.68
N LEU A 13 -17.70 -44.64 32.42
CA LEU A 13 -17.27 -43.31 31.93
C LEU A 13 -15.75 -43.27 32.00
N THR A 14 -15.07 -43.57 30.89
CA THR A 14 -13.63 -43.38 30.76
C THR A 14 -13.36 -41.88 30.56
N LEU A 15 -12.86 -41.21 31.60
CA LEU A 15 -12.33 -39.85 31.51
C LEU A 15 -11.03 -39.89 30.71
N VAL A 16 -11.09 -39.52 29.41
CA VAL A 16 -9.92 -39.21 28.62
C VAL A 16 -9.45 -37.80 29.04
N ILE A 17 -8.46 -37.74 29.93
CA ILE A 17 -7.75 -36.52 30.23
C ILE A 17 -6.91 -36.21 29.00
N CYS A 18 -7.42 -35.35 28.13
CA CYS A 18 -6.66 -34.77 27.05
C CYS A 18 -5.63 -33.81 27.67
N SER A 19 -4.42 -34.28 27.95
CA SER A 19 -3.30 -33.46 28.33
C SER A 19 -2.95 -32.60 27.11
N LEU A 20 -3.45 -31.35 27.09
CA LEU A 20 -2.92 -30.34 26.19
C LEU A 20 -1.42 -30.25 26.44
N PRO A 21 -0.60 -30.25 25.40
CA PRO A 21 0.84 -30.01 25.58
C PRO A 21 0.99 -28.61 26.16
N THR A 22 1.31 -28.51 27.44
CA THR A 22 1.88 -27.28 28.00
C THR A 22 3.16 -27.04 27.24
N THR A 23 3.15 -26.11 26.30
CA THR A 23 4.37 -25.56 25.68
C THR A 23 5.21 -25.02 26.85
N VAL A 24 6.16 -25.82 27.31
CA VAL A 24 7.21 -25.36 28.21
C VAL A 24 8.04 -24.39 27.37
N LEU A 25 7.80 -23.08 27.57
CA LEU A 25 8.72 -22.06 27.06
C LEU A 25 10.11 -22.45 27.55
N SER A 26 11.00 -22.74 26.63
CA SER A 26 12.39 -23.08 26.90
C SER A 26 13.00 -21.97 27.76
N SER A 27 13.69 -22.36 28.83
CA SER A 27 14.39 -21.43 29.74
C SER A 27 15.41 -20.53 29.01
N ASP A 28 15.78 -20.90 27.79
CA ASP A 28 16.74 -20.16 26.95
C ASP A 28 16.13 -18.90 26.33
N GLU A 29 14.81 -18.81 26.11
CA GLU A 29 14.18 -17.62 25.55
C GLU A 29 14.16 -16.41 26.53
N LYS A 30 14.23 -16.64 27.82
CA LYS A 30 14.24 -15.57 28.85
C LYS A 30 15.51 -14.75 28.94
N ASN A 31 16.61 -15.22 28.30
CA ASN A 31 17.94 -14.58 28.40
C ASN A 31 18.44 -13.98 27.07
N LEU A 32 17.59 -13.90 26.06
CA LEU A 32 18.00 -13.28 24.78
C LEU A 32 18.14 -11.75 24.92
N PRO A 33 19.16 -11.12 24.27
CA PRO A 33 19.38 -9.69 24.38
C PRO A 33 18.22 -8.89 23.81
N GLU A 34 17.98 -7.71 24.39
CA GLU A 34 17.03 -6.73 23.88
C GLU A 34 17.42 -6.27 22.46
N ILE A 35 16.44 -6.04 21.61
CA ILE A 35 16.62 -5.51 20.25
C ILE A 35 15.95 -4.15 20.18
N VAL A 36 16.73 -3.10 20.02
CA VAL A 36 16.21 -1.77 19.70
C VAL A 36 15.93 -1.71 18.21
N ILE A 37 14.71 -1.26 17.84
CA ILE A 37 14.22 -1.17 16.46
C ILE A 37 13.82 0.26 16.17
N LYS A 38 14.59 0.95 15.35
CA LYS A 38 14.32 2.32 14.92
C LYS A 38 13.37 2.34 13.74
N VAL A 39 12.21 2.97 13.91
CA VAL A 39 11.14 3.03 12.91
C VAL A 39 10.80 4.49 12.60
N PRO A 40 11.17 5.04 11.45
CA PRO A 40 10.70 6.35 11.01
C PRO A 40 9.24 6.26 10.59
N VAL A 41 8.43 7.18 11.08
CA VAL A 41 7.01 7.32 10.73
C VAL A 41 6.83 8.62 9.95
N PRO A 42 6.33 8.58 8.70
CA PRO A 42 6.27 9.76 7.85
C PRO A 42 5.19 10.77 8.22
N ALA A 43 4.47 10.56 9.30
CA ALA A 43 3.34 11.38 9.74
C ALA A 43 3.42 11.73 11.24
N PRO A 44 2.69 12.76 11.70
CA PRO A 44 2.56 13.08 13.11
C PRO A 44 1.90 11.95 13.91
N GLN A 45 2.23 11.85 15.19
CA GLN A 45 1.72 10.79 16.08
C GLN A 45 0.18 10.76 16.16
N ASN A 46 -0.46 11.93 16.17
CA ASN A 46 -1.92 12.07 16.27
C ASN A 46 -2.66 11.83 14.95
N SER A 47 -1.97 11.44 13.88
CA SER A 47 -2.58 11.04 12.62
C SER A 47 -2.94 9.55 12.60
N ALA A 48 -3.80 9.13 11.66
CA ALA A 48 -4.13 7.71 11.48
C ALA A 48 -2.89 6.85 11.18
N PHE A 49 -1.93 7.39 10.40
CA PHE A 49 -0.65 6.72 10.13
C PHE A 49 0.25 6.70 11.37
N GLY A 50 0.16 7.74 12.23
CA GLY A 50 0.85 7.75 13.52
C GLY A 50 0.31 6.67 14.46
N VAL A 51 -1.01 6.52 14.55
CA VAL A 51 -1.65 5.42 15.30
C VAL A 51 -1.18 4.05 14.81
N LEU A 52 -0.98 3.87 13.49
CA LEU A 52 -0.38 2.64 12.94
C LEU A 52 1.03 2.40 13.51
N GLY A 53 1.85 3.44 13.67
CA GLY A 53 3.17 3.32 14.29
C GLY A 53 3.09 2.77 15.72
N ASP A 54 2.17 3.27 16.55
CA ASP A 54 1.94 2.76 17.91
C ASP A 54 1.43 1.31 17.90
N MET A 55 0.56 0.94 16.94
CA MET A 55 0.09 -0.44 16.75
C MET A 55 1.26 -1.38 16.38
N ILE A 56 2.17 -0.96 15.50
CA ILE A 56 3.37 -1.73 15.12
C ILE A 56 4.25 -1.94 16.34
N LYS A 57 4.51 -0.89 17.13
CA LYS A 57 5.29 -0.98 18.36
C LYS A 57 4.74 -2.03 19.32
N ASN A 58 3.43 -2.01 19.56
CA ASN A 58 2.78 -2.97 20.45
C ASN A 58 2.85 -4.40 19.89
N ARG A 59 2.62 -4.55 18.58
CA ARG A 59 2.64 -5.86 17.93
C ARG A 59 4.03 -6.51 17.93
N PHE A 60 5.08 -5.69 17.75
CA PHE A 60 6.46 -6.19 17.82
C PHE A 60 6.83 -6.63 19.24
N ALA A 61 6.37 -5.90 20.25
CA ALA A 61 6.54 -6.31 21.65
C ALA A 61 5.79 -7.63 21.96
N GLU A 62 4.57 -7.80 21.44
CA GLU A 62 3.81 -9.06 21.58
C GLU A 62 4.54 -10.25 20.94
N ILE A 63 5.00 -10.11 19.68
CA ILE A 63 5.69 -11.17 18.93
C ILE A 63 6.94 -11.64 19.66
N THR A 64 7.68 -10.72 20.27
CA THR A 64 9.00 -10.99 20.87
C THR A 64 8.98 -11.10 22.40
N GLY A 65 7.79 -11.21 23.01
CA GLY A 65 7.67 -11.25 24.47
C GLY A 65 8.26 -10.02 25.18
N GLY A 66 8.26 -8.87 24.51
CA GLY A 66 8.80 -7.60 25.01
C GLY A 66 10.29 -7.39 24.74
N ARG A 67 10.98 -8.31 24.06
CA ARG A 67 12.40 -8.23 23.71
C ARG A 67 12.69 -7.13 22.66
N ALA A 68 11.78 -6.92 21.70
CA ALA A 68 11.86 -5.82 20.76
C ALA A 68 11.39 -4.50 21.39
N LYS A 69 12.28 -3.50 21.41
CA LYS A 69 12.02 -2.13 21.86
C LYS A 69 11.95 -1.23 20.64
N VAL A 70 10.74 -0.88 20.22
CA VAL A 70 10.52 -0.01 19.06
C VAL A 70 10.62 1.45 19.47
N GLU A 71 11.54 2.17 18.83
CA GLU A 71 11.69 3.62 18.88
C GLU A 71 11.06 4.25 17.64
N LEU A 72 9.99 5.02 17.83
CA LEU A 72 9.25 5.68 16.75
C LEU A 72 9.76 7.12 16.54
N PHE A 73 10.07 7.45 15.30
CA PHE A 73 10.54 8.79 14.90
C PHE A 73 9.49 9.43 13.98
N TRP A 74 8.66 10.27 14.57
CA TRP A 74 7.51 10.91 13.94
C TRP A 74 7.90 11.97 12.91
N SER A 75 7.04 12.19 11.90
CA SER A 75 7.17 13.26 10.91
C SER A 75 8.53 13.28 10.19
N ASN A 76 9.07 12.10 9.90
CA ASN A 76 10.40 11.95 9.27
C ASN A 76 11.56 12.57 10.04
N SER A 77 11.47 12.68 11.38
CA SER A 77 12.48 13.36 12.22
C SER A 77 13.86 12.68 12.22
N LEU A 78 13.93 11.38 11.94
CA LEU A 78 15.19 10.64 11.86
C LEU A 78 15.75 10.60 10.43
N VAL A 79 14.90 10.23 9.48
CA VAL A 79 15.26 10.07 8.04
C VAL A 79 14.07 10.50 7.18
N PRO A 80 14.27 11.32 6.14
CA PRO A 80 13.22 11.65 5.17
C PRO A 80 12.67 10.41 4.47
N LEU A 81 11.36 10.37 4.19
CA LEU A 81 10.68 9.23 3.57
C LEU A 81 11.37 8.72 2.28
N LYS A 82 11.87 9.63 1.43
CA LYS A 82 12.58 9.30 0.20
C LYS A 82 13.89 8.52 0.42
N ASP A 83 14.46 8.59 1.61
CA ASP A 83 15.74 7.98 1.97
C ASP A 83 15.56 6.69 2.81
N HIS A 84 14.34 6.28 3.15
CA HIS A 84 14.07 5.11 4.00
C HIS A 84 14.76 3.86 3.47
N TYR A 85 14.68 3.57 2.16
CA TYR A 85 15.30 2.38 1.59
C TYR A 85 16.82 2.36 1.74
N ARG A 86 17.48 3.48 1.47
CA ARG A 86 18.93 3.61 1.64
C ARG A 86 19.33 3.49 3.12
N ALA A 87 18.55 4.11 4.01
CA ALA A 87 18.80 4.07 5.44
C ALA A 87 18.63 2.66 6.02
N LEU A 88 17.64 1.87 5.54
CA LEU A 88 17.51 0.45 5.86
C LEU A 88 18.74 -0.34 5.41
N GLN A 89 19.18 -0.16 4.16
CA GLN A 89 20.36 -0.85 3.63
C GLN A 89 21.66 -0.51 4.39
N ALA A 90 21.74 0.70 4.93
CA ALA A 90 22.88 1.19 5.71
C ALA A 90 22.77 0.84 7.21
N GLY A 91 21.64 0.30 7.69
CA GLY A 91 21.40 0.00 9.11
C GLY A 91 21.24 1.24 9.99
N ILE A 92 20.88 2.39 9.40
CA ILE A 92 20.55 3.62 10.14
C ILE A 92 19.18 3.49 10.80
N ILE A 93 18.26 2.81 10.12
CA ILE A 93 16.92 2.44 10.60
C ILE A 93 16.74 0.93 10.46
N ASP A 94 15.82 0.36 11.21
CA ASP A 94 15.67 -1.09 11.35
C ASP A 94 14.42 -1.64 10.66
N PHE A 95 13.32 -0.89 10.65
CA PHE A 95 12.07 -1.25 9.99
C PHE A 95 11.42 0.00 9.41
N ALA A 96 10.91 -0.06 8.18
CA ALA A 96 10.32 1.11 7.56
C ALA A 96 9.29 0.79 6.49
N PHE A 97 8.38 1.74 6.32
CA PHE A 97 7.54 1.92 5.15
C PHE A 97 8.36 2.55 4.03
N VAL A 98 8.46 1.87 2.89
CA VAL A 98 9.21 2.32 1.70
C VAL A 98 8.24 2.54 0.57
N ASN A 99 8.00 3.80 0.20
CA ASN A 99 7.07 4.16 -0.86
C ASN A 99 7.74 4.02 -2.23
N THR A 100 7.20 3.17 -3.09
CA THR A 100 7.73 2.88 -4.43
C THR A 100 7.66 4.11 -5.35
N GLY A 101 6.60 4.92 -5.23
CA GLY A 101 6.39 6.10 -6.09
C GLY A 101 7.45 7.20 -5.94
N ILE A 102 8.18 7.23 -4.82
CA ILE A 102 9.27 8.19 -4.59
C ILE A 102 10.66 7.55 -4.67
N THR A 103 10.73 6.27 -5.07
CA THR A 103 11.96 5.51 -5.29
C THR A 103 11.94 4.85 -6.69
N PRO A 104 11.80 5.63 -7.78
CA PRO A 104 11.62 5.07 -9.11
C PRO A 104 12.79 4.18 -9.53
N GLY A 105 12.48 3.06 -10.20
CA GLY A 105 13.46 2.09 -10.71
C GLY A 105 14.03 1.13 -9.66
N VAL A 106 13.70 1.33 -8.38
CA VAL A 106 14.21 0.47 -7.28
C VAL A 106 13.45 -0.84 -7.19
N PHE A 107 12.13 -0.81 -7.42
CA PHE A 107 11.25 -1.99 -7.36
C PHE A 107 10.51 -2.18 -8.69
N PRO A 108 11.22 -2.54 -9.76
CA PRO A 108 10.72 -2.44 -11.12
C PRO A 108 9.49 -3.32 -11.40
N LEU A 109 9.33 -4.46 -10.73
CA LEU A 109 8.16 -5.31 -10.87
C LEU A 109 6.96 -4.76 -10.09
N SER A 110 7.20 -4.19 -8.92
CA SER A 110 6.15 -3.55 -8.12
C SER A 110 5.59 -2.29 -8.80
N GLU A 111 6.41 -1.59 -9.60
CA GLU A 111 5.99 -0.41 -10.38
C GLU A 111 4.86 -0.72 -11.37
N LEU A 112 4.66 -1.98 -11.78
CA LEU A 112 3.54 -2.38 -12.64
C LEU A 112 2.19 -1.93 -12.08
N PHE A 113 2.01 -2.04 -10.77
CA PHE A 113 0.77 -1.67 -10.11
C PHE A 113 0.53 -0.16 -10.06
N GLN A 114 1.57 0.65 -10.31
CA GLN A 114 1.44 2.10 -10.47
C GLN A 114 1.15 2.53 -11.91
N VAL A 115 1.24 1.58 -12.87
CA VAL A 115 0.89 1.86 -14.27
C VAL A 115 -0.62 2.06 -14.37
N PRO A 116 -1.08 3.21 -14.91
CA PRO A 116 -2.49 3.51 -15.00
C PRO A 116 -3.31 2.45 -15.76
N GLY A 117 -4.49 2.16 -15.23
CA GLY A 117 -5.42 1.20 -15.82
C GLY A 117 -5.16 -0.28 -15.52
N ILE A 118 -4.09 -0.61 -14.77
CA ILE A 118 -3.80 -1.98 -14.32
C ILE A 118 -4.76 -2.39 -13.20
N ALA A 119 -5.01 -1.52 -12.24
CA ALA A 119 -5.87 -1.79 -11.09
C ALA A 119 -6.83 -0.64 -10.82
N SER A 120 -8.11 -0.96 -10.67
CA SER A 120 -9.18 -0.01 -10.33
C SER A 120 -9.75 -0.23 -8.92
N ILE A 121 -9.42 -1.36 -8.29
CA ILE A 121 -9.84 -1.75 -6.94
C ILE A 121 -8.61 -2.16 -6.14
N ILE A 122 -8.37 -1.47 -5.02
CA ILE A 122 -7.18 -1.68 -4.18
C ILE A 122 -7.12 -3.11 -3.63
N ALA A 123 -8.23 -3.64 -3.12
CA ALA A 123 -8.27 -4.99 -2.58
C ALA A 123 -7.89 -6.04 -3.64
N ALA A 124 -8.45 -5.93 -4.85
CA ALA A 124 -8.12 -6.81 -5.98
C ALA A 124 -6.64 -6.71 -6.36
N SER A 125 -6.10 -5.49 -6.35
CA SER A 125 -4.69 -5.23 -6.66
C SER A 125 -3.75 -5.82 -5.61
N ASN A 126 -4.08 -5.72 -4.32
CA ASN A 126 -3.31 -6.34 -3.24
C ASN A 126 -3.28 -7.87 -3.36
N LEU A 127 -4.43 -8.51 -3.63
CA LEU A 127 -4.50 -9.96 -3.83
C LEU A 127 -3.68 -10.40 -5.06
N ALA A 128 -3.83 -9.70 -6.18
CA ALA A 128 -3.06 -9.99 -7.39
C ALA A 128 -1.55 -9.84 -7.16
N PHE A 129 -1.12 -8.86 -6.35
CA PHE A 129 0.29 -8.72 -5.98
C PHE A 129 0.80 -9.92 -5.18
N MET A 130 0.02 -10.42 -4.22
CA MET A 130 0.41 -11.59 -3.42
C MET A 130 0.57 -12.84 -4.31
N ASP A 131 -0.38 -13.11 -5.21
CA ASP A 131 -0.28 -14.24 -6.15
C ASP A 131 0.92 -14.12 -7.09
N LEU A 132 1.26 -12.90 -7.55
CA LEU A 132 2.46 -12.66 -8.35
C LEU A 132 3.74 -12.90 -7.54
N PHE A 133 3.76 -12.45 -6.30
CA PHE A 133 4.89 -12.63 -5.40
C PHE A 133 5.17 -14.12 -5.16
N ASP A 134 4.12 -14.92 -4.97
CA ASP A 134 4.23 -16.36 -4.79
C ASP A 134 4.63 -17.09 -6.08
N LYS A 135 4.13 -16.64 -7.23
CA LYS A 135 4.36 -17.29 -8.53
C LYS A 135 5.71 -16.95 -9.14
N TYR A 136 6.19 -15.72 -8.98
CA TYR A 136 7.37 -15.20 -9.65
C TYR A 136 8.47 -14.84 -8.62
N PRO A 137 9.51 -15.68 -8.44
CA PRO A 137 10.62 -15.41 -7.49
C PRO A 137 11.28 -14.05 -7.69
N GLN A 138 11.22 -13.51 -8.90
CA GLN A 138 11.78 -12.20 -9.25
C GLN A 138 11.15 -11.05 -8.43
N PHE A 139 9.93 -11.23 -7.90
CA PHE A 139 9.33 -10.25 -7.00
C PHE A 139 10.07 -10.15 -5.66
N GLU A 140 10.62 -11.25 -5.15
CA GLU A 140 11.49 -11.20 -3.98
C GLU A 140 12.90 -10.74 -4.35
N GLU A 141 13.43 -11.19 -5.48
CA GLU A 141 14.78 -10.86 -5.97
C GLU A 141 14.99 -9.37 -6.27
N GLN A 142 13.92 -8.61 -6.52
CA GLN A 142 14.04 -7.14 -6.70
C GLN A 142 14.49 -6.41 -5.43
N PHE A 143 14.33 -7.01 -4.26
CA PHE A 143 14.79 -6.43 -3.00
C PHE A 143 16.27 -6.71 -2.77
N SER A 144 17.00 -5.68 -2.28
CA SER A 144 18.39 -5.86 -1.89
C SER A 144 18.55 -6.97 -0.84
N PRO A 145 19.60 -7.81 -0.91
CA PRO A 145 19.88 -8.81 0.13
C PRO A 145 20.14 -8.19 1.53
N LYS A 146 20.34 -6.87 1.60
CA LYS A 146 20.50 -6.12 2.86
C LYS A 146 19.19 -5.85 3.58
N VAL A 147 18.04 -6.14 2.97
CA VAL A 147 16.72 -5.99 3.56
C VAL A 147 15.95 -7.32 3.57
N LYS A 148 14.96 -7.43 4.45
CA LYS A 148 13.97 -8.51 4.46
C LYS A 148 12.61 -7.91 4.16
N TYR A 149 11.95 -8.44 3.14
CA TYR A 149 10.58 -8.12 2.80
C TYR A 149 9.61 -8.73 3.82
N ILE A 150 8.58 -7.97 4.22
CA ILE A 150 7.52 -8.42 5.13
C ILE A 150 6.15 -8.28 4.49
N ALA A 151 5.84 -7.11 3.90
CA ALA A 151 4.55 -6.86 3.32
C ALA A 151 4.59 -5.84 2.19
N THR A 152 3.62 -5.93 1.30
CA THR A 152 3.24 -4.87 0.37
C THR A 152 1.87 -4.36 0.74
N CYS A 153 1.68 -3.07 0.65
CA CYS A 153 0.38 -2.41 0.72
C CYS A 153 0.20 -1.53 -0.50
N GLN A 154 -1.00 -1.53 -1.04
CA GLN A 154 -1.42 -0.62 -2.09
C GLN A 154 -2.52 0.25 -1.51
N PHE A 155 -2.40 1.54 -1.69
CA PHE A 155 -3.26 2.51 -1.04
C PHE A 155 -3.63 3.61 -2.02
N LEU A 156 -4.85 4.10 -1.87
CA LEU A 156 -5.43 5.24 -2.56
C LEU A 156 -5.18 5.30 -4.07
N LEU A 157 -6.27 5.21 -4.78
CA LEU A 157 -6.32 5.62 -6.18
C LEU A 157 -6.22 7.15 -6.27
N SER A 158 -5.45 7.62 -7.25
CA SER A 158 -5.34 9.04 -7.53
C SER A 158 -6.46 9.49 -8.46
N ASP A 159 -7.08 10.62 -8.11
CA ASP A 159 -8.11 11.27 -8.89
C ASP A 159 -7.63 12.63 -9.41
N LEU A 160 -8.40 13.24 -10.31
CA LEU A 160 -8.10 14.53 -10.87
C LEU A 160 -8.83 15.65 -10.09
N HIS A 161 -8.08 16.62 -9.61
CA HIS A 161 -8.57 17.76 -8.84
C HIS A 161 -8.24 19.04 -9.61
N THR A 162 -9.28 19.83 -9.99
CA THR A 162 -9.15 20.95 -10.91
C THR A 162 -9.86 22.22 -10.44
N VAL A 163 -9.43 23.38 -10.97
CA VAL A 163 -10.10 24.66 -10.75
C VAL A 163 -11.33 24.86 -11.66
N LYS A 164 -11.45 24.04 -12.72
CA LYS A 164 -12.60 24.03 -13.64
C LYS A 164 -13.13 22.61 -13.78
N PRO A 165 -14.44 22.42 -14.06
CA PRO A 165 -15.01 21.08 -14.17
C PRO A 165 -14.44 20.31 -15.38
N VAL A 166 -14.10 19.04 -15.16
CA VAL A 166 -13.76 18.08 -16.21
C VAL A 166 -14.82 16.97 -16.20
N ARG A 167 -15.73 17.01 -17.16
CA ARG A 167 -16.89 16.10 -17.25
C ARG A 167 -16.74 15.05 -18.34
N SER A 168 -15.78 15.25 -19.25
CA SER A 168 -15.46 14.39 -20.39
C SER A 168 -13.95 14.41 -20.68
N LEU A 169 -13.46 13.47 -21.50
CA LEU A 169 -12.06 13.48 -21.95
C LEU A 169 -11.74 14.70 -22.82
N GLU A 170 -12.72 15.28 -23.49
CA GLU A 170 -12.53 16.48 -24.32
C GLU A 170 -12.15 17.70 -23.47
N ASP A 171 -12.65 17.78 -22.22
CA ASP A 171 -12.36 18.87 -21.31
C ASP A 171 -10.90 18.90 -20.85
N LEU A 172 -10.19 17.75 -20.95
CA LEU A 172 -8.76 17.64 -20.61
C LEU A 172 -7.83 18.26 -21.65
N LYS A 173 -8.32 18.45 -22.88
CA LYS A 173 -7.46 18.92 -23.98
C LYS A 173 -6.84 20.28 -23.68
N GLY A 174 -5.50 20.29 -23.65
CA GLY A 174 -4.72 21.50 -23.42
C GLY A 174 -4.66 21.97 -21.96
N MET A 175 -5.35 21.31 -21.01
CA MET A 175 -5.18 21.61 -19.60
C MET A 175 -3.78 21.25 -19.11
N LYS A 176 -3.22 22.08 -18.24
CA LYS A 176 -1.94 21.83 -17.58
C LYS A 176 -2.17 21.06 -16.30
N ILE A 177 -1.67 19.83 -16.23
CA ILE A 177 -1.90 18.93 -15.09
C ILE A 177 -0.58 18.59 -14.40
N GLY A 178 -0.52 18.87 -13.09
CA GLY A 178 0.58 18.44 -12.22
C GLY A 178 0.37 16.99 -11.76
N CYS A 179 1.39 16.15 -11.87
CA CYS A 179 1.33 14.73 -11.54
C CYS A 179 2.45 14.35 -10.56
N GLN A 180 2.24 13.33 -9.72
CA GLN A 180 3.27 12.90 -8.76
C GLN A 180 4.35 12.03 -9.39
N THR A 181 4.01 11.29 -10.45
CA THR A 181 4.90 10.34 -11.10
C THR A 181 4.96 10.57 -12.61
N PRO A 182 6.06 10.17 -13.26
CA PRO A 182 6.17 10.21 -14.72
C PRO A 182 5.07 9.40 -15.41
N GLU A 183 4.67 8.25 -14.84
CA GLU A 183 3.61 7.38 -15.37
C GLU A 183 2.25 8.10 -15.37
N SER A 184 1.93 8.79 -14.27
CA SER A 184 0.71 9.60 -14.18
C SER A 184 0.74 10.77 -15.18
N ALA A 185 1.90 11.44 -15.36
CA ALA A 185 2.05 12.50 -16.34
C ALA A 185 1.85 11.96 -17.77
N ARG A 186 2.47 10.83 -18.08
CA ARG A 186 2.31 10.17 -19.37
C ARG A 186 0.87 9.74 -19.65
N ALA A 187 0.16 9.26 -18.63
CA ALA A 187 -1.26 8.95 -18.75
C ALA A 187 -2.10 10.19 -19.08
N MET A 188 -1.85 11.31 -18.41
CA MET A 188 -2.57 12.57 -18.68
C MET A 188 -2.29 13.10 -20.09
N GLU A 189 -1.07 12.95 -20.61
CA GLU A 189 -0.73 13.27 -22.00
C GLU A 189 -1.54 12.42 -23.00
N LEU A 190 -1.68 11.10 -22.74
CA LEU A 190 -2.48 10.21 -23.56
C LEU A 190 -3.98 10.59 -23.56
N LEU A 191 -4.43 11.23 -22.48
CA LEU A 191 -5.79 11.78 -22.38
C LEU A 191 -5.94 13.18 -23.01
N GLY A 192 -4.84 13.77 -23.54
CA GLY A 192 -4.86 15.05 -24.25
C GLY A 192 -4.48 16.27 -23.40
N ALA A 193 -4.09 16.09 -22.15
CA ALA A 193 -3.60 17.16 -21.30
C ALA A 193 -2.12 17.47 -21.58
N SER A 194 -1.65 18.65 -21.13
CA SER A 194 -0.22 18.97 -20.99
C SER A 194 0.17 18.64 -19.55
N ALA A 195 1.01 17.63 -19.33
CA ALA A 195 1.32 17.16 -17.99
C ALA A 195 2.78 17.39 -17.61
N SER A 196 3.01 17.57 -16.30
CA SER A 196 4.35 17.69 -15.73
C SER A 196 4.43 16.98 -14.39
N THR A 197 5.60 16.43 -14.05
CA THR A 197 5.82 15.83 -12.74
C THR A 197 6.20 16.92 -11.75
N ILE A 198 5.44 17.02 -10.66
CA ILE A 198 5.65 17.97 -9.57
C ILE A 198 5.58 17.25 -8.21
N PRO A 199 6.42 17.62 -7.23
CA PRO A 199 6.31 17.12 -5.88
C PRO A 199 4.92 17.43 -5.29
N TRP A 200 4.35 16.50 -4.54
CA TRP A 200 3.04 16.71 -3.90
C TRP A 200 3.06 17.93 -2.95
N THR A 201 4.19 18.23 -2.34
CA THR A 201 4.39 19.41 -1.47
C THR A 201 4.22 20.75 -2.20
N ASP A 202 4.42 20.74 -3.51
CA ASP A 202 4.39 21.96 -4.33
C ASP A 202 3.04 22.14 -5.05
N MET A 203 2.17 21.13 -5.03
CA MET A 203 0.90 21.13 -5.76
C MET A 203 0.00 22.30 -5.40
N TYR A 204 -0.13 22.62 -4.11
CA TYR A 204 -0.95 23.75 -3.66
C TYR A 204 -0.51 25.06 -4.28
N ILE A 205 0.77 25.39 -4.13
CA ILE A 205 1.30 26.67 -4.62
C ILE A 205 1.28 26.78 -6.16
N GLN A 206 1.50 25.66 -6.86
CA GLN A 206 1.44 25.65 -8.33
C GLN A 206 0.01 25.81 -8.84
N LEU A 207 -0.96 25.22 -8.18
CA LEU A 207 -2.37 25.37 -8.50
C LEU A 207 -2.87 26.79 -8.18
N GLU A 208 -2.50 27.33 -7.01
CA GLU A 208 -2.85 28.68 -6.57
C GLU A 208 -2.33 29.76 -7.54
N ARG A 209 -1.09 29.58 -8.02
CA ARG A 209 -0.47 30.50 -8.98
C ARG A 209 -0.92 30.31 -10.43
N GLY A 210 -1.78 29.33 -10.71
CA GLY A 210 -2.25 29.03 -12.06
C GLY A 210 -1.14 28.48 -12.99
N VAL A 211 -0.04 27.93 -12.43
CA VAL A 211 0.99 27.25 -13.21
C VAL A 211 0.43 25.96 -13.79
N VAL A 212 -0.44 25.28 -13.01
CA VAL A 212 -1.26 24.14 -13.44
C VAL A 212 -2.75 24.44 -13.25
N ASP A 213 -3.61 23.84 -14.09
CA ASP A 213 -5.07 23.95 -14.04
C ASP A 213 -5.69 22.90 -13.12
N GLY A 214 -4.91 21.88 -12.81
CA GLY A 214 -5.30 20.77 -11.95
C GLY A 214 -4.13 19.87 -11.60
N VAL A 215 -4.39 18.92 -10.71
CA VAL A 215 -3.39 17.95 -10.23
C VAL A 215 -3.99 16.55 -10.15
N ILE A 216 -3.16 15.54 -10.40
CA ILE A 216 -3.45 14.14 -10.07
C ILE A 216 -2.91 13.88 -8.67
N ALA A 217 -3.83 13.60 -7.75
CA ALA A 217 -3.49 13.37 -6.35
C ALA A 217 -4.43 12.34 -5.71
N ALA A 218 -3.94 11.68 -4.69
CA ALA A 218 -4.76 10.88 -3.80
C ALA A 218 -5.49 11.76 -2.78
N TRP A 219 -6.67 11.35 -2.32
CA TRP A 219 -7.49 12.14 -1.38
C TRP A 219 -6.79 12.50 -0.07
N ALA A 220 -5.88 11.65 0.42
CA ALA A 220 -5.05 11.98 1.57
C ALA A 220 -4.11 13.17 1.29
N ILE A 221 -3.59 13.30 0.07
CA ILE A 221 -2.76 14.43 -0.34
C ILE A 221 -3.63 15.69 -0.40
N VAL A 222 -4.83 15.60 -0.99
CA VAL A 222 -5.80 16.72 -1.01
C VAL A 222 -6.05 17.26 0.39
N ASN A 223 -6.17 16.36 1.39
CA ASN A 223 -6.36 16.74 2.79
C ASN A 223 -5.11 17.43 3.37
N ILE A 224 -3.97 16.75 3.30
CA ILE A 224 -2.73 17.20 3.94
C ILE A 224 -2.26 18.56 3.37
N THR A 225 -2.48 18.77 2.07
CA THR A 225 -2.03 19.98 1.37
C THR A 225 -3.12 21.04 1.21
N HIS A 226 -4.33 20.78 1.69
CA HIS A 226 -5.50 21.68 1.56
C HIS A 226 -5.87 22.04 0.11
N LEU A 227 -5.56 21.17 -0.87
CA LEU A 227 -5.84 21.41 -2.30
C LEU A 227 -7.31 21.73 -2.58
N HIS A 228 -8.25 21.23 -1.79
CA HIS A 228 -9.68 21.47 -1.89
C HIS A 228 -10.08 22.96 -1.71
N GLU A 229 -9.21 23.76 -1.10
CA GLU A 229 -9.45 25.20 -0.98
C GLU A 229 -9.40 25.90 -2.34
N ILE A 230 -8.64 25.35 -3.31
CA ILE A 230 -8.46 25.89 -4.66
C ILE A 230 -9.14 25.02 -5.72
N ALA A 231 -8.87 23.72 -5.72
CA ALA A 231 -9.51 22.75 -6.61
C ALA A 231 -10.93 22.45 -6.13
N LYS A 232 -11.94 22.94 -6.84
CA LYS A 232 -13.35 22.75 -6.49
C LYS A 232 -14.03 21.59 -7.22
N TYR A 233 -13.35 21.01 -8.21
CA TYR A 233 -13.88 19.93 -9.03
C TYR A 233 -12.98 18.70 -8.94
N HIS A 234 -13.59 17.55 -8.68
CA HIS A 234 -12.90 16.30 -8.42
C HIS A 234 -13.43 15.21 -9.34
N THR A 235 -12.72 14.94 -10.43
CA THR A 235 -13.11 13.91 -11.40
C THR A 235 -12.47 12.57 -11.02
N LEU A 236 -13.34 11.56 -10.79
CA LEU A 236 -12.92 10.23 -10.33
C LEU A 236 -12.31 9.44 -11.49
N LEU A 237 -11.00 9.57 -11.67
CA LEU A 237 -10.24 8.82 -12.68
C LEU A 237 -9.78 7.46 -12.18
N ARG A 238 -9.57 7.31 -10.85
CA ARG A 238 -9.02 6.10 -10.22
C ARG A 238 -7.79 5.60 -10.98
N LEU A 239 -6.82 6.51 -11.19
CA LEU A 239 -5.77 6.35 -12.18
C LEU A 239 -4.83 5.20 -11.86
N SER A 240 -4.28 5.19 -10.66
CA SER A 240 -3.38 4.16 -10.16
C SER A 240 -3.28 4.22 -8.64
N PRO A 241 -3.10 3.09 -7.95
CA PRO A 241 -2.82 3.09 -6.52
C PRO A 241 -1.38 3.55 -6.23
N GLY A 242 -1.18 4.07 -5.03
CA GLY A 242 0.15 4.08 -4.44
C GLY A 242 0.55 2.68 -4.00
N ILE A 243 1.82 2.34 -4.06
CA ILE A 243 2.35 1.07 -3.57
C ILE A 243 3.55 1.31 -2.66
N ALA A 244 3.64 0.56 -1.59
CA ALA A 244 4.76 0.60 -0.67
C ALA A 244 5.04 -0.78 -0.07
N HIS A 245 6.24 -0.92 0.45
CA HIS A 245 6.71 -2.14 1.09
C HIS A 245 7.10 -1.88 2.54
N TRP A 246 6.78 -2.82 3.42
CA TRP A 246 7.30 -2.87 4.77
C TRP A 246 8.51 -3.78 4.79
N LEU A 247 9.66 -3.23 5.16
CA LEU A 247 10.96 -3.89 5.08
C LEU A 247 11.70 -3.80 6.40
N PHE A 248 12.40 -4.89 6.79
CA PHE A 248 13.42 -4.86 7.82
C PHE A 248 14.82 -4.67 7.24
N ASN A 249 15.70 -4.05 8.00
CA ASN A 249 17.15 -4.23 7.82
C ASN A 249 17.52 -5.69 8.06
N ARG A 250 18.32 -6.29 7.18
CA ARG A 250 18.68 -7.73 7.26
C ARG A 250 19.45 -8.09 8.54
N ASN A 251 20.35 -7.23 9.02
CA ASN A 251 21.08 -7.48 10.25
C ASN A 251 20.18 -7.46 11.48
N THR A 252 19.21 -6.57 11.51
CA THR A 252 18.19 -6.53 12.59
C THR A 252 17.29 -7.76 12.52
N TRP A 253 16.86 -8.16 11.32
CA TRP A 253 16.09 -9.38 11.08
C TRP A 253 16.78 -10.63 11.62
N ASN A 254 18.09 -10.76 11.39
CA ASN A 254 18.88 -11.91 11.83
C ASN A 254 19.08 -12.01 13.35
N LYS A 255 18.66 -11.00 14.14
CA LYS A 255 18.67 -11.04 15.61
C LYS A 255 17.42 -11.72 16.18
N PHE A 256 16.38 -11.90 15.35
CA PHE A 256 15.16 -12.61 15.76
C PHE A 256 15.37 -14.12 15.73
N THR A 257 14.71 -14.82 16.64
CA THR A 257 14.67 -16.29 16.62
C THR A 257 13.85 -16.77 15.42
N PRO A 258 14.02 -18.04 14.98
CA PRO A 258 13.19 -18.60 13.91
C PRO A 258 11.67 -18.49 14.17
N ASP A 259 11.21 -18.69 15.41
CA ASP A 259 9.82 -18.54 15.80
C ASP A 259 9.33 -17.08 15.69
N GLU A 260 10.16 -16.12 16.12
CA GLU A 260 9.84 -14.70 15.96
C GLU A 260 9.82 -14.29 14.49
N GLN A 261 10.76 -14.79 13.68
CA GLN A 261 10.80 -14.53 12.23
C GLN A 261 9.53 -15.05 11.54
N GLU A 262 9.10 -16.27 11.84
CA GLU A 262 7.84 -16.82 11.33
C GLU A 262 6.65 -15.95 11.71
N LYS A 263 6.55 -15.52 12.96
CA LYS A 263 5.48 -14.64 13.43
C LYS A 263 5.51 -13.27 12.73
N PHE A 264 6.69 -12.72 12.44
CA PHE A 264 6.83 -11.48 11.68
C PHE A 264 6.42 -11.66 10.22
N GLU A 265 6.72 -12.79 9.58
CA GLU A 265 6.28 -13.08 8.20
C GLU A 265 4.76 -13.19 8.13
N LEU A 266 4.12 -13.85 9.10
CA LEU A 266 2.67 -13.92 9.24
C LEU A 266 2.01 -12.56 9.52
N LEU A 267 2.78 -11.55 9.89
CA LEU A 267 2.29 -10.19 10.12
C LEU A 267 1.97 -9.45 8.81
N GLY A 268 2.45 -9.93 7.67
CA GLY A 268 2.32 -9.26 6.37
C GLY A 268 0.90 -8.80 6.04
N PRO A 269 -0.12 -9.68 6.04
CA PRO A 269 -1.52 -9.29 5.76
C PRO A 269 -2.07 -8.25 6.74
N TRP A 270 -1.68 -8.33 8.02
CA TRP A 270 -2.07 -7.35 9.02
C TRP A 270 -1.49 -5.97 8.75
N LEU A 271 -0.20 -5.89 8.40
CA LEU A 271 0.49 -4.64 8.04
C LEU A 271 -0.15 -4.00 6.81
N SER A 272 -0.42 -4.80 5.77
CA SER A 272 -1.10 -4.34 4.57
C SER A 272 -2.46 -3.73 4.90
N ASN A 273 -3.34 -4.48 5.56
CA ASN A 273 -4.69 -4.04 5.92
C ASN A 273 -4.69 -2.82 6.86
N LYS A 274 -3.76 -2.73 7.82
CA LYS A 274 -3.68 -1.58 8.74
C LYS A 274 -3.12 -0.34 8.07
N THR A 275 -2.24 -0.50 7.10
CA THR A 275 -1.77 0.62 6.27
C THR A 275 -2.93 1.14 5.42
N ASP A 276 -3.65 0.27 4.72
CA ASP A 276 -4.82 0.62 3.92
C ASP A 276 -5.87 1.35 4.77
N TRP A 277 -6.16 0.82 5.96
CA TRP A 277 -7.09 1.45 6.91
C TRP A 277 -6.63 2.87 7.29
N SER A 278 -5.35 3.08 7.63
CA SER A 278 -4.84 4.38 8.08
C SER A 278 -4.98 5.45 6.99
N VAL A 279 -4.80 5.04 5.75
CA VAL A 279 -4.93 5.91 4.58
C VAL A 279 -6.39 6.11 4.20
N ALA A 280 -7.22 5.05 4.28
CA ALA A 280 -8.65 5.10 3.99
C ALA A 280 -9.40 6.03 4.95
N VAL A 281 -9.10 5.99 6.25
CA VAL A 281 -9.72 6.87 7.26
C VAL A 281 -9.43 8.34 6.94
N THR A 282 -8.17 8.68 6.64
CA THR A 282 -7.79 10.06 6.28
C THR A 282 -8.53 10.53 5.02
N SER A 283 -8.67 9.64 4.03
CA SER A 283 -9.37 9.95 2.77
C SER A 283 -10.87 10.04 2.93
N HIS A 284 -11.45 9.17 3.77
CA HIS A 284 -12.88 9.16 4.07
C HIS A 284 -13.32 10.47 4.71
N ASP A 285 -12.61 10.91 5.74
CA ASP A 285 -12.94 12.16 6.44
C ASP A 285 -12.90 13.35 5.49
N MET A 286 -11.87 13.46 4.65
CA MET A 286 -11.79 14.50 3.64
C MET A 286 -12.98 14.43 2.68
N ARG A 287 -13.23 13.25 2.07
CA ARG A 287 -14.22 13.09 1.01
C ARG A 287 -15.65 13.34 1.49
N PHE A 288 -15.99 12.95 2.71
CA PHE A 288 -17.35 13.04 3.23
C PHE A 288 -17.62 14.27 4.08
N LYS A 289 -16.62 14.90 4.66
CA LYS A 289 -16.79 16.09 5.49
C LYS A 289 -16.48 17.38 4.74
N GLU A 290 -15.45 17.39 3.92
CA GLU A 290 -14.94 18.60 3.27
C GLU A 290 -15.42 18.72 1.81
N ILE A 291 -15.46 17.60 1.08
CA ILE A 291 -15.83 17.59 -0.34
C ILE A 291 -17.33 17.39 -0.49
N THR A 292 -18.09 18.41 -0.16
CA THR A 292 -19.55 18.41 -0.26
C THR A 292 -20.05 19.59 -1.10
N PRO A 293 -21.24 19.49 -1.73
CA PRO A 293 -21.83 20.61 -2.46
C PRO A 293 -22.03 21.84 -1.59
N GLU A 294 -22.33 21.67 -0.31
CA GLU A 294 -22.50 22.74 0.68
C GLU A 294 -21.21 23.54 0.87
N ASN A 295 -20.05 22.88 0.74
CA ASN A 295 -18.72 23.50 0.77
C ASN A 295 -18.25 24.00 -0.61
N GLY A 296 -19.16 24.02 -1.61
CA GLY A 296 -18.86 24.45 -2.97
C GLY A 296 -18.00 23.47 -3.76
N GLN A 297 -17.95 22.20 -3.36
CA GLN A 297 -17.17 21.16 -4.01
C GLN A 297 -18.05 20.33 -4.94
N THR A 298 -17.48 19.81 -6.02
CA THR A 298 -18.20 18.97 -6.98
C THR A 298 -17.40 17.72 -7.32
N THR A 299 -17.94 16.56 -7.00
CA THR A 299 -17.40 15.27 -7.47
C THR A 299 -18.04 14.90 -8.80
N ILE A 300 -17.23 14.50 -9.77
CA ILE A 300 -17.63 14.18 -11.14
C ILE A 300 -17.24 12.75 -11.47
N GLU A 301 -18.18 11.97 -11.99
CA GLU A 301 -17.89 10.68 -12.62
C GLU A 301 -17.97 10.81 -14.13
N LEU A 302 -16.96 10.25 -14.82
CA LEU A 302 -16.95 10.16 -16.28
C LEU A 302 -17.99 9.15 -16.77
N SER A 303 -18.46 9.36 -18.00
CA SER A 303 -19.36 8.43 -18.65
C SER A 303 -18.74 7.01 -18.78
N PRO A 304 -19.55 5.94 -18.81
CA PRO A 304 -19.04 4.60 -19.09
C PRO A 304 -18.25 4.52 -20.41
N GLY A 305 -18.66 5.30 -21.41
CA GLY A 305 -17.96 5.40 -22.70
C GLY A 305 -16.56 6.00 -22.57
N ASP A 306 -16.39 7.05 -21.77
CA ASP A 306 -15.08 7.65 -21.52
C ASP A 306 -14.20 6.74 -20.66
N LYS A 307 -14.75 6.08 -19.65
CA LYS A 307 -14.01 5.08 -18.84
C LYS A 307 -13.47 3.93 -19.74
N ALA A 308 -14.27 3.44 -20.68
CA ALA A 308 -13.84 2.41 -21.63
C ALA A 308 -12.76 2.91 -22.62
N LYS A 309 -12.83 4.17 -23.05
CA LYS A 309 -11.78 4.80 -23.87
C LYS A 309 -10.47 4.95 -23.10
N ILE A 310 -10.50 5.37 -21.85
CA ILE A 310 -9.34 5.52 -20.98
C ILE A 310 -8.55 4.20 -20.92
N LYS A 311 -9.22 3.07 -20.65
CA LYS A 311 -8.57 1.75 -20.59
C LYS A 311 -7.80 1.42 -21.88
N LYS A 312 -8.37 1.77 -23.04
CA LYS A 312 -7.71 1.54 -24.36
C LYS A 312 -6.53 2.49 -24.57
N LEU A 313 -6.67 3.76 -24.14
CA LEU A 313 -5.62 4.78 -24.29
C LEU A 313 -4.40 4.48 -23.41
N PHE A 314 -4.55 3.74 -22.33
CA PHE A 314 -3.45 3.39 -21.43
C PHE A 314 -2.66 2.15 -21.85
N LYS A 315 -3.14 1.39 -22.84
CA LYS A 315 -2.41 0.21 -23.33
C LYS A 315 -0.94 0.48 -23.69
N PRO A 316 -0.57 1.59 -24.35
CA PRO A 316 0.84 1.90 -24.62
C PRO A 316 1.72 1.96 -23.35
N LEU A 317 1.17 2.38 -22.20
CA LEU A 317 1.91 2.40 -20.93
C LEU A 317 2.26 0.98 -20.46
N TRP A 318 1.36 0.03 -20.69
CA TRP A 318 1.58 -1.39 -20.37
C TRP A 318 2.67 -1.98 -21.26
N ASP A 319 2.61 -1.68 -22.58
CA ASP A 319 3.59 -2.13 -23.56
C ASP A 319 4.98 -1.52 -23.24
N GLU A 320 5.05 -0.22 -22.89
CA GLU A 320 6.27 0.46 -22.46
C GLU A 320 6.89 -0.20 -21.20
N TRP A 321 6.06 -0.57 -20.21
CA TRP A 321 6.53 -1.30 -19.04
C TRP A 321 7.07 -2.68 -19.41
N VAL A 322 6.36 -3.44 -20.25
CA VAL A 322 6.78 -4.77 -20.73
C VAL A 322 8.15 -4.68 -21.40
N GLU A 323 8.35 -3.77 -22.35
CA GLU A 323 9.62 -3.63 -23.06
C GLU A 323 10.77 -3.24 -22.11
N ARG A 324 10.51 -2.35 -21.16
CA ARG A 324 11.47 -1.98 -20.11
C ARG A 324 11.84 -3.17 -19.22
N MET A 325 10.89 -4.02 -18.87
CA MET A 325 11.16 -5.20 -18.02
C MET A 325 11.82 -6.33 -18.79
N LYS A 326 11.48 -6.55 -20.05
CA LYS A 326 12.16 -7.51 -20.92
C LYS A 326 13.63 -7.16 -21.10
N SER A 327 13.96 -5.89 -21.27
CA SER A 327 15.35 -5.45 -21.38
C SER A 327 16.19 -5.73 -20.12
N LYS A 328 15.52 -5.95 -18.97
CA LYS A 328 16.13 -6.35 -17.70
C LYS A 328 16.09 -7.88 -17.48
N GLY A 329 15.57 -8.67 -18.43
CA GLY A 329 15.53 -10.13 -18.36
C GLY A 329 14.32 -10.72 -17.61
N TYR A 330 13.30 -9.90 -17.28
CA TYR A 330 12.09 -10.38 -16.61
C TYR A 330 11.08 -10.99 -17.61
N PRO A 331 10.25 -11.98 -17.18
CA PRO A 331 9.16 -12.55 -18.01
C PRO A 331 7.95 -11.59 -18.04
N ALA A 332 8.16 -10.39 -18.56
CA ALA A 332 7.27 -9.24 -18.40
C ALA A 332 5.87 -9.43 -18.98
N GLU A 333 5.75 -10.09 -20.16
CA GLU A 333 4.43 -10.38 -20.76
C GLU A 333 3.61 -11.31 -19.86
N ALA A 334 4.23 -12.37 -19.34
CA ALA A 334 3.53 -13.32 -18.47
C ALA A 334 3.08 -12.64 -17.17
N ILE A 335 3.95 -11.83 -16.58
CA ILE A 335 3.63 -11.05 -15.37
C ILE A 335 2.46 -10.09 -15.65
N LEU A 336 2.48 -9.33 -16.74
CA LEU A 336 1.39 -8.42 -17.11
C LEU A 336 0.07 -9.17 -17.33
N GLN A 337 0.09 -10.30 -18.06
CA GLN A 337 -1.11 -11.09 -18.34
C GLN A 337 -1.73 -11.66 -17.06
N ASP A 338 -0.90 -12.20 -16.17
CA ASP A 338 -1.38 -12.70 -14.87
C ASP A 338 -1.91 -11.56 -14.00
N THR A 339 -1.25 -10.40 -14.01
CA THR A 339 -1.72 -9.22 -13.26
C THR A 339 -3.12 -8.79 -13.71
N LEU A 340 -3.31 -8.65 -15.03
CA LEU A 340 -4.62 -8.28 -15.60
C LEU A 340 -5.69 -9.32 -15.30
N LYS A 341 -5.36 -10.60 -15.43
CA LYS A 341 -6.26 -11.72 -15.13
C LYS A 341 -6.68 -11.71 -13.65
N TRP A 342 -5.73 -11.57 -12.74
CA TRP A 342 -6.04 -11.67 -11.31
C TRP A 342 -6.69 -10.40 -10.78
N THR A 343 -6.30 -9.22 -11.24
CA THR A 343 -7.00 -7.98 -10.89
C THR A 343 -8.45 -8.00 -11.37
N GLU A 344 -8.74 -8.54 -12.55
CA GLU A 344 -10.10 -8.73 -13.05
C GLU A 344 -10.87 -9.77 -12.22
N MET A 345 -10.26 -10.94 -11.95
CA MET A 345 -10.87 -12.02 -11.17
C MET A 345 -11.25 -11.60 -9.75
N TYR A 346 -10.44 -10.75 -9.12
CA TYR A 346 -10.71 -10.25 -7.77
C TYR A 346 -11.57 -8.99 -7.74
N SER A 347 -11.81 -8.36 -8.90
CA SER A 347 -12.73 -7.23 -9.04
C SER A 347 -14.15 -7.78 -9.27
N TYR A 348 -14.87 -8.02 -8.18
CA TYR A 348 -16.29 -8.38 -8.27
C TYR A 348 -17.08 -7.13 -8.73
N GLU A 349 -17.46 -7.09 -10.00
CA GLU A 349 -18.51 -6.23 -10.56
C GLU A 349 -19.72 -7.09 -10.98
#